data_e5d374cec9a24917176dbc5cc60cabda
#
_entry.id   e5d374cec9a24917176dbc5cc60cabda
#
_cell.length_a   1.000
_cell.length_b   1.000
_cell.length_c   1.000
_cell.angle_alpha   90.00
_cell.angle_beta   90.00
_cell.angle_gamma   90.00
#
_symmetry.space_group_name_H-M   'P 1'
#
loop_
_entity.id
_entity.type
_entity.pdbx_description
1 polymer ?
#
loop_
_entity_poly.entity_id
_entity_poly.type
_entity_poly.pdbx_seq_one_letter_code
_entity_poly.pdbx_strand_id
1 'polypeptide(L)'
;MTAIGIDTHKATLAACTVDELGRAIGEATFANDPAGHVAFIAWARSIASEATIGIEGSSSFGAPLAWAVHHAGLSVREVPPHLSRTERQRTRRPGKSDPGDALAIARVTARETNLPPIRLPDRTSELKLLLEAREDLVAETTRVRNRLHAHLLALVPGYGGTVANLVAARHRITVGRLLRGNTAVQAELARALLARLARLERETGALTRRIGALVDGHPLLGLPGAGPITVARLIAEVGDVRRFRTADAFAALAGVAPIPASSGQIQRMRLNRGANRQLNRALYVIAVSQSRFHPPAKAYVTRRIEVDGKTWREAIRALKRLLVRPVFRLLVQGSIVPAEAA
;
A
#
# COMPACT_ATOMS: atom_id res chain seq x y z
N MET A 1 28.44 0.44 20.31
CA MET A 1 27.31 -0.49 20.28
C MET A 1 27.41 -1.33 19.01
N THR A 2 27.49 -2.65 19.15
CA THR A 2 27.61 -3.55 18.00
C THR A 2 26.31 -3.56 17.20
N ALA A 3 26.39 -3.50 15.88
CA ALA A 3 25.23 -3.57 15.00
C ALA A 3 25.44 -4.64 13.92
N ILE A 4 24.35 -5.30 13.54
CA ILE A 4 24.32 -6.30 12.49
C ILE A 4 23.44 -5.78 11.34
N GLY A 5 23.97 -5.81 10.14
CA GLY A 5 23.20 -5.49 8.91
C GLY A 5 22.95 -6.73 8.08
N ILE A 6 21.76 -6.83 7.54
CA ILE A 6 21.34 -7.98 6.73
C ILE A 6 20.81 -7.49 5.40
N ASP A 7 21.43 -7.97 4.33
CA ASP A 7 20.90 -7.89 2.97
C ASP A 7 20.18 -9.18 2.64
N THR A 8 18.91 -9.05 2.19
CA THR A 8 18.00 -10.18 2.05
C THR A 8 17.69 -10.48 0.59
N HIS A 9 17.98 -11.72 0.17
CA HIS A 9 17.65 -12.28 -1.13
C HIS A 9 16.62 -13.40 -1.01
N LYS A 10 16.10 -13.85 -2.15
CA LYS A 10 15.09 -14.92 -2.18
C LYS A 10 15.59 -16.21 -1.50
N ALA A 11 16.84 -16.61 -1.70
CA ALA A 11 17.39 -17.86 -1.21
C ALA A 11 18.48 -17.69 -0.14
N THR A 12 19.05 -16.48 0.00
CA THR A 12 20.19 -16.22 0.87
C THR A 12 20.04 -14.95 1.67
N LEU A 13 20.76 -14.91 2.79
CA LEU A 13 20.86 -13.77 3.69
C LEU A 13 22.34 -13.48 3.87
N ALA A 14 22.82 -12.31 3.46
CA ALA A 14 24.18 -11.86 3.74
C ALA A 14 24.16 -10.98 5.00
N ALA A 15 24.94 -11.33 5.99
CA ALA A 15 25.03 -10.62 7.26
C ALA A 15 26.43 -10.07 7.48
N CYS A 16 26.51 -8.85 8.00
CA CYS A 16 27.75 -8.23 8.40
C CYS A 16 27.58 -7.58 9.77
N THR A 17 28.57 -7.77 10.65
CA THR A 17 28.62 -7.14 11.96
C THR A 17 29.65 -6.02 11.96
N VAL A 18 29.33 -4.89 12.59
CA VAL A 18 30.25 -3.77 12.75
C VAL A 18 30.44 -3.41 14.21
N ASP A 19 31.66 -2.89 14.51
CA ASP A 19 31.99 -2.27 15.78
C ASP A 19 31.41 -0.82 15.88
N GLU A 20 31.67 -0.15 16.98
CA GLU A 20 31.23 1.24 17.22
C GLU A 20 31.80 2.26 16.22
N LEU A 21 32.90 1.92 15.57
CA LEU A 21 33.55 2.75 14.54
C LEU A 21 33.07 2.41 13.13
N GLY A 22 32.13 1.47 12.98
CA GLY A 22 31.61 1.01 11.68
C GLY A 22 32.58 0.11 10.91
N ARG A 23 33.58 -0.51 11.57
CA ARG A 23 34.48 -1.48 10.97
C ARG A 23 33.84 -2.86 10.99
N ALA A 24 33.93 -3.60 9.89
CA ALA A 24 33.47 -4.97 9.84
C ALA A 24 34.28 -5.85 10.78
N ILE A 25 33.62 -6.58 11.68
CA ILE A 25 34.20 -7.52 12.63
C ILE A 25 33.72 -8.95 12.45
N GLY A 26 32.73 -9.19 11.59
CA GLY A 26 32.24 -10.51 11.24
C GLY A 26 31.33 -10.45 10.02
N GLU A 27 31.42 -11.48 9.19
CA GLU A 27 30.57 -11.69 8.02
C GLU A 27 30.09 -13.14 7.99
N ALA A 28 28.85 -13.36 7.58
CA ALA A 28 28.29 -14.68 7.42
C ALA A 28 27.19 -14.70 6.36
N THR A 29 26.94 -15.87 5.80
CA THR A 29 25.84 -16.08 4.84
C THR A 29 24.99 -17.24 5.32
N PHE A 30 23.68 -17.09 5.26
CA PHE A 30 22.71 -18.09 5.69
C PHE A 30 21.70 -18.35 4.57
N ALA A 31 21.07 -19.53 4.60
CA ALA A 31 19.91 -19.79 3.77
C ALA A 31 18.72 -18.91 4.24
N ASN A 32 17.90 -18.42 3.31
CA ASN A 32 16.67 -17.72 3.66
C ASN A 32 15.51 -18.72 3.80
N ASP A 33 15.63 -19.59 4.79
CA ASP A 33 14.67 -20.60 5.18
C ASP A 33 14.61 -20.76 6.73
N PRO A 34 13.68 -21.54 7.30
CA PRO A 34 13.55 -21.68 8.75
C PRO A 34 14.84 -22.14 9.45
N ALA A 35 15.62 -23.04 8.84
CA ALA A 35 16.87 -23.53 9.42
C ALA A 35 17.96 -22.45 9.41
N GLY A 36 18.08 -21.71 8.31
CA GLY A 36 18.99 -20.58 8.19
C GLY A 36 18.62 -19.42 9.14
N HIS A 37 17.34 -19.19 9.38
CA HIS A 37 16.91 -18.19 10.37
C HIS A 37 17.33 -18.58 11.80
N VAL A 38 17.21 -19.84 12.16
CA VAL A 38 17.68 -20.37 13.46
C VAL A 38 19.19 -20.22 13.57
N ALA A 39 19.93 -20.61 12.53
CA ALA A 39 21.39 -20.47 12.48
C ALA A 39 21.84 -19.02 12.59
N PHE A 40 21.16 -18.09 11.88
CA PHE A 40 21.42 -16.67 11.99
C PHE A 40 21.20 -16.15 13.41
N ILE A 41 20.09 -16.50 14.07
CA ILE A 41 19.77 -16.07 15.43
C ILE A 41 20.84 -16.56 16.41
N ALA A 42 21.28 -17.82 16.28
CA ALA A 42 22.36 -18.39 17.09
C ALA A 42 23.68 -17.61 16.88
N TRP A 43 24.04 -17.34 15.62
CA TRP A 43 25.20 -16.55 15.27
C TRP A 43 25.13 -15.10 15.80
N ALA A 44 23.99 -14.43 15.66
CA ALA A 44 23.81 -13.08 16.18
C ALA A 44 23.99 -13.00 17.70
N ARG A 45 23.45 -13.98 18.44
CA ARG A 45 23.62 -14.08 19.89
C ARG A 45 25.05 -14.36 20.32
N SER A 46 25.82 -15.13 19.53
CA SER A 46 27.23 -15.42 19.84
C SER A 46 28.15 -14.22 19.69
N ILE A 47 27.74 -13.21 18.88
CA ILE A 47 28.53 -11.98 18.69
C ILE A 47 28.19 -10.94 19.74
N ALA A 48 26.93 -10.62 19.94
CA ALA A 48 26.48 -9.68 20.96
C ALA A 48 24.99 -9.89 21.26
N SER A 49 24.65 -10.20 22.51
CA SER A 49 23.27 -10.40 22.94
C SER A 49 22.39 -9.13 22.82
N GLU A 50 23.02 -7.96 22.82
CA GLU A 50 22.36 -6.64 22.75
C GLU A 50 22.54 -5.93 21.41
N ALA A 51 23.02 -6.64 20.37
CA ALA A 51 23.20 -6.03 19.06
C ALA A 51 21.85 -5.60 18.46
N THR A 52 21.81 -4.42 17.86
CA THR A 52 20.68 -4.02 17.01
C THR A 52 20.85 -4.60 15.62
N ILE A 53 19.83 -5.29 15.13
CA ILE A 53 19.80 -5.93 13.83
C ILE A 53 19.04 -5.05 12.85
N GLY A 54 19.70 -4.58 11.79
CA GLY A 54 19.09 -3.83 10.69
C GLY A 54 18.81 -4.73 9.50
N ILE A 55 17.60 -4.70 8.98
CA ILE A 55 17.19 -5.48 7.80
C ILE A 55 16.69 -4.53 6.72
N GLU A 56 17.29 -4.60 5.52
CA GLU A 56 16.69 -3.97 4.33
C GLU A 56 15.67 -4.92 3.73
N GLY A 57 14.44 -4.42 3.47
CA GLY A 57 13.37 -5.25 2.90
C GLY A 57 12.70 -6.18 3.91
N SER A 58 12.58 -5.78 5.18
CA SER A 58 11.88 -6.53 6.23
C SER A 58 10.40 -6.79 5.95
N SER A 59 9.83 -6.19 4.93
CA SER A 59 8.46 -6.42 4.45
C SER A 59 8.39 -7.22 3.14
N SER A 60 9.53 -7.74 2.64
CA SER A 60 9.63 -8.54 1.44
C SER A 60 10.37 -9.85 1.71
N PHE A 61 11.52 -10.10 1.08
CA PHE A 61 12.31 -11.32 1.31
C PHE A 61 12.83 -11.45 2.74
N GLY A 62 13.02 -10.35 3.45
CA GLY A 62 13.45 -10.31 4.84
C GLY A 62 12.32 -10.50 5.87
N ALA A 63 11.05 -10.53 5.46
CA ALA A 63 9.94 -10.59 6.41
C ALA A 63 9.97 -11.83 7.32
N PRO A 64 10.17 -13.05 6.82
CA PRO A 64 10.21 -14.23 7.69
C PRO A 64 11.36 -14.17 8.72
N LEU A 65 12.54 -13.70 8.31
CA LEU A 65 13.67 -13.51 9.21
C LEU A 65 13.37 -12.43 10.25
N ALA A 66 12.85 -11.26 9.83
CA ALA A 66 12.53 -10.16 10.73
C ALA A 66 11.58 -10.61 11.85
N TRP A 67 10.57 -11.42 11.51
CA TRP A 67 9.64 -11.98 12.49
C TRP A 67 10.32 -13.01 13.41
N ALA A 68 11.15 -13.89 12.85
CA ALA A 68 11.91 -14.87 13.66
C ALA A 68 12.83 -14.17 14.67
N VAL A 69 13.55 -13.16 14.23
CA VAL A 69 14.45 -12.33 15.07
C VAL A 69 13.66 -11.61 16.17
N HIS A 70 12.53 -11.02 15.83
CA HIS A 70 11.65 -10.34 16.79
C HIS A 70 11.10 -11.31 17.84
N HIS A 71 10.59 -12.48 17.41
CA HIS A 71 10.09 -13.50 18.33
C HIS A 71 11.19 -14.14 19.21
N ALA A 72 12.44 -14.11 18.73
CA ALA A 72 13.59 -14.51 19.53
C ALA A 72 14.00 -13.46 20.59
N GLY A 73 13.29 -12.31 20.68
CA GLY A 73 13.54 -11.23 21.63
C GLY A 73 14.73 -10.33 21.27
N LEU A 74 15.26 -10.41 20.04
CA LEU A 74 16.36 -9.57 19.59
C LEU A 74 15.85 -8.22 19.04
N SER A 75 16.65 -7.16 19.23
CA SER A 75 16.34 -5.84 18.71
C SER A 75 16.48 -5.82 17.18
N VAL A 76 15.36 -5.58 16.45
CA VAL A 76 15.37 -5.55 14.99
C VAL A 76 14.70 -4.28 14.45
N ARG A 77 15.29 -3.70 13.40
CA ARG A 77 14.85 -2.47 12.76
C ARG A 77 14.82 -2.59 11.25
N GLU A 78 13.90 -1.87 10.62
CA GLU A 78 13.89 -1.70 9.16
C GLU A 78 14.95 -0.68 8.75
N VAL A 79 15.79 -1.01 7.78
CA VAL A 79 16.72 -0.06 7.17
C VAL A 79 16.16 0.42 5.83
N PRO A 80 15.73 1.69 5.72
CA PRO A 80 15.19 2.22 4.48
C PRO A 80 16.22 2.19 3.34
N PRO A 81 15.84 1.74 2.12
CA PRO A 81 16.77 1.58 1.00
C PRO A 81 17.54 2.85 0.57
N HIS A 82 17.01 4.02 0.86
CA HIS A 82 17.69 5.28 0.56
C HIS A 82 18.89 5.52 1.48
N LEU A 83 18.85 5.05 2.72
CA LEU A 83 19.96 5.19 3.68
C LEU A 83 21.11 4.24 3.33
N SER A 84 20.82 2.96 3.08
CA SER A 84 21.84 1.97 2.66
C SER A 84 22.47 2.36 1.32
N ARG A 85 21.68 2.87 0.37
CA ARG A 85 22.22 3.41 -0.91
C ARG A 85 23.17 4.58 -0.68
N THR A 86 22.82 5.53 0.18
CA THR A 86 23.69 6.68 0.50
C THR A 86 24.97 6.22 1.15
N GLU A 87 24.91 5.23 2.04
CA GLU A 87 26.10 4.67 2.69
C GLU A 87 27.02 3.94 1.69
N ARG A 88 26.47 3.16 0.77
CA ARG A 88 27.25 2.54 -0.34
C ARG A 88 27.98 3.56 -1.19
N GLN A 89 27.33 4.69 -1.49
CA GLN A 89 27.94 5.77 -2.27
C GLN A 89 29.11 6.47 -1.55
N ARG A 90 29.10 6.49 -0.22
CA ARG A 90 30.22 7.02 0.58
C ARG A 90 31.45 6.12 0.55
N THR A 91 31.23 4.82 0.41
CA THR A 91 32.30 3.82 0.33
C THR A 91 32.72 3.67 -1.12
N ARG A 92 33.84 4.28 -1.54
CA ARG A 92 34.38 4.29 -2.92
C ARG A 92 34.82 2.91 -3.44
N ARG A 93 34.12 1.83 -3.14
CA ARG A 93 34.41 0.51 -3.70
C ARG A 93 33.60 0.32 -4.98
N PRO A 94 34.22 0.13 -6.15
CA PRO A 94 33.52 -0.20 -7.38
C PRO A 94 33.00 -1.63 -7.29
N GLY A 95 31.72 -1.83 -7.58
CA GLY A 95 31.05 -3.14 -7.67
C GLY A 95 29.93 -3.31 -6.64
N LYS A 96 28.87 -4.00 -7.07
CA LYS A 96 27.79 -4.46 -6.21
C LYS A 96 28.17 -5.87 -5.71
N SER A 97 28.20 -6.06 -4.39
CA SER A 97 28.40 -7.37 -3.77
C SER A 97 27.52 -7.47 -2.51
N ASP A 98 26.93 -8.63 -2.29
CA ASP A 98 26.04 -8.88 -1.15
C ASP A 98 26.71 -8.59 0.22
N PRO A 99 28.00 -8.93 0.45
CA PRO A 99 28.72 -8.51 1.67
C PRO A 99 28.87 -6.99 1.79
N GLY A 100 29.07 -6.28 0.67
CA GLY A 100 29.15 -4.81 0.67
C GLY A 100 27.81 -4.15 0.99
N ASP A 101 26.71 -4.75 0.56
CA ASP A 101 25.36 -4.29 0.86
C ASP A 101 25.02 -4.54 2.33
N ALA A 102 25.32 -5.72 2.89
CA ALA A 102 25.17 -6.03 4.31
C ALA A 102 26.01 -5.10 5.21
N LEU A 103 27.26 -4.79 4.83
CA LEU A 103 28.11 -3.84 5.54
C LEU A 103 27.51 -2.43 5.56
N ALA A 104 26.96 -1.95 4.43
CA ALA A 104 26.32 -0.65 4.37
C ALA A 104 25.10 -0.59 5.29
N ILE A 105 24.30 -1.65 5.32
CA ILE A 105 23.12 -1.78 6.21
C ILE A 105 23.59 -1.78 7.68
N ALA A 106 24.65 -2.51 8.04
CA ALA A 106 25.20 -2.56 9.40
C ALA A 106 25.66 -1.18 9.88
N ARG A 107 26.37 -0.43 9.02
CA ARG A 107 26.82 0.94 9.33
C ARG A 107 25.67 1.92 9.54
N VAL A 108 24.63 1.83 8.71
CA VAL A 108 23.41 2.61 8.90
C VAL A 108 22.77 2.25 10.23
N THR A 109 22.66 0.96 10.55
CA THR A 109 22.08 0.47 11.81
C THR A 109 22.84 0.97 13.04
N ALA A 110 24.18 1.01 12.98
CA ALA A 110 25.03 1.53 14.06
C ALA A 110 24.89 3.05 14.26
N ARG A 111 24.68 3.80 13.17
CA ARG A 111 24.67 5.27 13.22
C ARG A 111 23.29 5.86 13.49
N GLU A 112 22.24 5.29 12.94
CA GLU A 112 20.91 5.88 12.97
C GLU A 112 20.14 5.43 14.21
N THR A 113 19.85 6.36 15.11
CA THR A 113 19.12 6.08 16.35
C THR A 113 17.60 5.95 16.16
N ASN A 114 17.06 6.45 15.05
CA ASN A 114 15.61 6.52 14.78
C ASN A 114 15.17 5.64 13.61
N LEU A 115 15.78 4.47 13.45
CA LEU A 115 15.31 3.51 12.44
C LEU A 115 13.89 3.05 12.74
N PRO A 116 13.04 2.93 11.70
CA PRO A 116 11.67 2.44 11.87
C PRO A 116 11.66 1.02 12.45
N PRO A 117 10.66 0.69 13.28
CA PRO A 117 10.43 -0.69 13.67
C PRO A 117 10.03 -1.53 12.46
N ILE A 118 10.31 -2.83 12.53
CA ILE A 118 9.80 -3.77 11.54
C ILE A 118 8.27 -3.85 11.60
N ARG A 119 7.65 -4.20 10.48
CA ARG A 119 6.21 -4.48 10.45
C ARG A 119 5.97 -5.94 10.78
N LEU A 120 5.31 -6.19 11.91
CA LEU A 120 4.78 -7.51 12.21
C LEU A 120 3.46 -7.75 11.44
N PRO A 121 3.12 -9.00 11.14
CA PRO A 121 1.80 -9.33 10.62
C PRO A 121 0.73 -8.89 11.62
N ASP A 122 -0.14 -8.03 11.17
CA ASP A 122 -1.25 -7.52 11.93
C ASP A 122 -2.49 -7.39 11.05
N ARG A 123 -3.60 -6.94 11.61
CA ARG A 123 -4.84 -6.69 10.88
C ARG A 123 -4.66 -5.71 9.70
N THR A 124 -3.72 -4.76 9.81
CA THR A 124 -3.46 -3.79 8.74
C THR A 124 -2.75 -4.44 7.56
N SER A 125 -1.87 -5.38 7.82
CA SER A 125 -1.17 -6.21 6.83
C SER A 125 -2.15 -7.14 6.11
N GLU A 126 -3.07 -7.79 6.84
CA GLU A 126 -4.12 -8.61 6.24
C GLU A 126 -5.03 -7.79 5.33
N LEU A 127 -5.49 -6.62 5.79
CA LEU A 127 -6.28 -5.71 4.98
C LEU A 127 -5.55 -5.28 3.71
N LYS A 128 -4.25 -5.03 3.79
CA LYS A 128 -3.44 -4.65 2.64
C LYS A 128 -3.40 -5.76 1.59
N LEU A 129 -3.12 -6.99 1.98
CA LEU A 129 -3.10 -8.15 1.08
C LEU A 129 -4.46 -8.39 0.42
N LEU A 130 -5.55 -8.29 1.18
CA LEU A 130 -6.91 -8.46 0.63
C LEU A 130 -7.27 -7.34 -0.35
N LEU A 131 -6.85 -6.10 -0.07
CA LEU A 131 -7.07 -4.96 -0.96
C LEU A 131 -6.28 -5.09 -2.26
N GLU A 132 -5.03 -5.52 -2.20
CA GLU A 132 -4.17 -5.78 -3.36
C GLU A 132 -4.77 -6.89 -4.24
N ALA A 133 -5.10 -8.04 -3.64
CA ALA A 133 -5.76 -9.14 -4.35
C ALA A 133 -7.09 -8.70 -5.02
N ARG A 134 -7.89 -7.89 -4.31
CA ARG A 134 -9.13 -7.34 -4.88
C ARG A 134 -8.85 -6.37 -6.04
N GLU A 135 -7.81 -5.54 -5.96
CA GLU A 135 -7.44 -4.63 -7.05
C GLU A 135 -7.00 -5.39 -8.31
N ASP A 136 -6.25 -6.47 -8.14
CA ASP A 136 -5.84 -7.33 -9.23
C ASP A 136 -7.05 -7.97 -9.94
N LEU A 137 -8.02 -8.50 -9.19
CA LEU A 137 -9.26 -9.01 -9.75
C LEU A 137 -10.07 -7.93 -10.48
N VAL A 138 -10.14 -6.72 -9.96
CA VAL A 138 -10.82 -5.58 -10.62
C VAL A 138 -10.10 -5.19 -11.91
N ALA A 139 -8.78 -5.17 -11.91
CA ALA A 139 -7.98 -4.88 -13.11
C ALA A 139 -8.17 -5.98 -14.16
N GLU A 140 -8.18 -7.26 -13.75
CA GLU A 140 -8.43 -8.39 -14.63
C GLU A 140 -9.86 -8.34 -15.21
N THR A 141 -10.84 -8.06 -14.36
CA THR A 141 -12.25 -7.86 -14.79
C THR A 141 -12.35 -6.80 -15.89
N THR A 142 -11.62 -5.71 -15.76
CA THR A 142 -11.59 -4.65 -16.78
C THR A 142 -10.98 -5.15 -18.09
N ARG A 143 -9.86 -5.88 -18.03
CA ARG A 143 -9.21 -6.47 -19.21
C ARG A 143 -10.12 -7.47 -19.91
N VAL A 144 -10.77 -8.36 -19.17
CA VAL A 144 -11.70 -9.35 -19.70
C VAL A 144 -12.91 -8.67 -20.34
N ARG A 145 -13.46 -7.65 -19.71
CA ARG A 145 -14.59 -6.87 -20.22
C ARG A 145 -14.24 -6.20 -21.55
N ASN A 146 -13.07 -5.59 -21.66
CA ASN A 146 -12.63 -4.93 -22.89
C ASN A 146 -12.42 -5.94 -24.05
N ARG A 147 -11.86 -7.13 -23.76
CA ARG A 147 -11.75 -8.21 -24.76
C ARG A 147 -13.12 -8.71 -25.21
N LEU A 148 -14.03 -8.95 -24.27
CA LEU A 148 -15.39 -9.36 -24.60
C LEU A 148 -16.10 -8.32 -25.47
N HIS A 149 -15.94 -7.04 -25.14
CA HIS A 149 -16.45 -5.92 -25.93
C HIS A 149 -15.94 -5.97 -27.38
N ALA A 150 -14.63 -6.19 -27.58
CA ALA A 150 -14.02 -6.28 -28.92
C ALA A 150 -14.61 -7.45 -29.72
N HIS A 151 -14.80 -8.62 -29.10
CA HIS A 151 -15.45 -9.74 -29.78
C HIS A 151 -16.91 -9.46 -30.16
N LEU A 152 -17.67 -8.80 -29.28
CA LEU A 152 -19.09 -8.48 -29.53
C LEU A 152 -19.26 -7.47 -30.65
N LEU A 153 -18.38 -6.49 -30.82
CA LEU A 153 -18.42 -5.54 -31.93
C LEU A 153 -18.36 -6.23 -33.28
N ALA A 154 -17.55 -7.28 -33.38
CA ALA A 154 -17.41 -8.05 -34.62
C ALA A 154 -18.54 -9.09 -34.85
N LEU A 155 -19.02 -9.72 -33.75
CA LEU A 155 -20.01 -10.80 -33.83
C LEU A 155 -21.44 -10.32 -33.95
N VAL A 156 -21.78 -9.19 -33.36
CA VAL A 156 -23.14 -8.66 -33.23
C VAL A 156 -23.13 -7.18 -33.54
N PRO A 157 -23.10 -6.79 -34.82
CA PRO A 157 -23.14 -5.37 -35.19
C PRO A 157 -24.32 -4.66 -34.52
N GLY A 158 -24.09 -3.49 -33.96
CA GLY A 158 -25.11 -2.69 -33.30
C GLY A 158 -25.51 -3.16 -31.88
N TYR A 159 -24.81 -4.17 -31.29
CA TYR A 159 -25.15 -4.67 -29.94
C TYR A 159 -25.17 -3.59 -28.87
N GLY A 160 -24.43 -2.51 -29.06
CA GLY A 160 -24.38 -1.36 -28.14
C GLY A 160 -25.75 -0.67 -27.96
N GLY A 161 -26.67 -0.78 -28.92
CA GLY A 161 -28.05 -0.31 -28.79
C GLY A 161 -28.88 -1.13 -27.78
N THR A 162 -28.52 -2.41 -27.60
CA THR A 162 -29.24 -3.34 -26.69
C THR A 162 -28.51 -3.51 -25.35
N VAL A 163 -27.18 -3.36 -25.36
CA VAL A 163 -26.30 -3.58 -24.21
C VAL A 163 -25.51 -2.31 -23.93
N ALA A 164 -26.02 -1.46 -23.06
CA ALA A 164 -25.39 -0.18 -22.71
C ALA A 164 -24.01 -0.34 -22.04
N ASN A 165 -23.79 -1.43 -21.32
CA ASN A 165 -22.49 -1.75 -20.68
C ASN A 165 -22.43 -3.24 -20.30
N LEU A 166 -21.21 -3.74 -20.03
CA LEU A 166 -20.98 -5.11 -19.57
C LEU A 166 -20.84 -5.22 -18.04
N VAL A 167 -21.16 -4.16 -17.30
CA VAL A 167 -21.09 -4.14 -15.82
C VAL A 167 -22.35 -4.77 -15.22
N ALA A 168 -23.52 -4.40 -15.70
CA ALA A 168 -24.78 -4.89 -15.16
C ALA A 168 -25.03 -6.37 -15.52
N ALA A 169 -25.43 -7.17 -14.54
CA ALA A 169 -25.70 -8.60 -14.73
C ALA A 169 -26.75 -8.86 -15.84
N ARG A 170 -27.80 -8.06 -15.89
CA ARG A 170 -28.84 -8.15 -16.95
C ARG A 170 -28.25 -8.04 -18.36
N HIS A 171 -27.28 -7.14 -18.57
CA HIS A 171 -26.65 -6.98 -19.88
C HIS A 171 -25.78 -8.19 -20.26
N ARG A 172 -25.12 -8.81 -19.28
CA ARG A 172 -24.35 -10.05 -19.51
C ARG A 172 -25.26 -11.24 -19.87
N ILE A 173 -26.44 -11.32 -19.24
CA ILE A 173 -27.46 -12.30 -19.60
C ILE A 173 -27.92 -12.09 -21.07
N THR A 174 -28.14 -10.82 -21.44
CA THR A 174 -28.47 -10.46 -22.83
C THR A 174 -27.37 -10.88 -23.80
N VAL A 175 -26.11 -10.59 -23.48
CA VAL A 175 -24.95 -11.04 -24.28
C VAL A 175 -24.92 -12.57 -24.41
N GLY A 176 -25.17 -13.33 -23.35
CA GLY A 176 -25.25 -14.77 -23.39
C GLY A 176 -26.35 -15.29 -24.35
N ARG A 177 -27.47 -14.58 -24.43
CA ARG A 177 -28.56 -14.90 -25.41
C ARG A 177 -28.14 -14.57 -26.83
N LEU A 178 -27.51 -13.42 -27.08
CA LEU A 178 -27.03 -13.03 -28.41
C LEU A 178 -25.98 -13.98 -28.98
N LEU A 179 -25.17 -14.60 -28.12
CA LEU A 179 -24.14 -15.57 -28.51
C LEU A 179 -24.67 -17.02 -28.64
N ARG A 180 -25.95 -17.28 -28.32
CA ARG A 180 -26.51 -18.61 -28.32
C ARG A 180 -26.63 -19.13 -29.76
N GLY A 181 -26.20 -20.38 -30.00
CA GLY A 181 -26.27 -21.02 -31.30
C GLY A 181 -25.21 -20.56 -32.31
N ASN A 182 -24.44 -19.52 -32.02
CA ASN A 182 -23.33 -19.12 -32.88
C ASN A 182 -22.14 -20.06 -32.67
N THR A 183 -21.76 -20.81 -33.73
CA THR A 183 -20.68 -21.82 -33.71
C THR A 183 -19.31 -21.27 -34.10
N ALA A 184 -19.21 -20.00 -34.47
CA ALA A 184 -17.93 -19.38 -34.79
C ALA A 184 -16.96 -19.44 -33.60
N VAL A 185 -15.69 -19.71 -33.85
CA VAL A 185 -14.61 -19.72 -32.84
C VAL A 185 -14.62 -18.42 -32.00
N GLN A 186 -14.84 -17.30 -32.64
CA GLN A 186 -14.93 -16.02 -31.96
C GLN A 186 -16.09 -15.94 -30.94
N ALA A 187 -17.23 -16.58 -31.25
CA ALA A 187 -18.36 -16.66 -30.32
C ALA A 187 -18.07 -17.61 -29.14
N GLU A 188 -17.33 -18.69 -29.41
CA GLU A 188 -16.85 -19.59 -28.35
C GLU A 188 -15.93 -18.84 -27.37
N LEU A 189 -14.94 -18.09 -27.88
CA LEU A 189 -14.05 -17.26 -27.08
C LEU A 189 -14.82 -16.18 -26.29
N ALA A 190 -15.82 -15.56 -26.90
CA ALA A 190 -16.67 -14.58 -26.23
C ALA A 190 -17.47 -15.21 -25.06
N ARG A 191 -18.01 -16.43 -25.23
CA ARG A 191 -18.69 -17.18 -24.15
C ARG A 191 -17.73 -17.53 -23.02
N ALA A 192 -16.50 -17.95 -23.34
CA ALA A 192 -15.46 -18.22 -22.33
C ALA A 192 -15.10 -16.96 -21.51
N LEU A 193 -14.96 -15.81 -22.18
CA LEU A 193 -14.73 -14.51 -21.51
C LEU A 193 -15.93 -14.10 -20.64
N LEU A 194 -17.15 -14.34 -21.08
CA LEU A 194 -18.36 -14.06 -20.30
C LEU A 194 -18.42 -14.91 -19.02
N ALA A 195 -18.09 -16.20 -19.12
CA ALA A 195 -18.00 -17.10 -17.95
C ALA A 195 -16.89 -16.67 -16.98
N ARG A 196 -15.71 -16.30 -17.53
CA ARG A 196 -14.59 -15.78 -16.72
C ARG A 196 -14.99 -14.49 -16.00
N LEU A 197 -15.68 -13.57 -16.66
CA LEU A 197 -16.16 -12.32 -16.06
C LEU A 197 -17.08 -12.59 -14.86
N ALA A 198 -18.02 -13.53 -15.00
CA ALA A 198 -18.92 -13.93 -13.91
C ALA A 198 -18.16 -14.54 -12.71
N ARG A 199 -17.07 -15.29 -12.95
CA ARG A 199 -16.22 -15.83 -11.89
C ARG A 199 -15.47 -14.73 -11.16
N LEU A 200 -14.80 -13.84 -11.89
CA LEU A 200 -14.05 -12.72 -11.33
C LEU A 200 -14.92 -11.81 -10.46
N GLU A 201 -16.16 -11.59 -10.85
CA GLU A 201 -17.11 -10.80 -10.05
C GLU A 201 -17.50 -11.48 -8.73
N ARG A 202 -17.70 -12.82 -8.76
CA ARG A 202 -17.96 -13.57 -7.52
C ARG A 202 -16.77 -13.50 -6.56
N GLU A 203 -15.54 -13.69 -7.06
CA GLU A 203 -14.29 -13.62 -6.30
C GLU A 203 -14.08 -12.21 -5.72
N THR A 204 -14.25 -11.17 -6.54
CA THR A 204 -14.18 -9.78 -6.10
C THR A 204 -15.24 -9.46 -5.03
N GLY A 205 -16.45 -9.99 -5.18
CA GLY A 205 -17.53 -9.85 -4.21
C GLY A 205 -17.20 -10.55 -2.88
N ALA A 206 -16.60 -11.72 -2.92
CA ALA A 206 -16.17 -12.46 -1.72
C ALA A 206 -15.10 -11.68 -0.95
N LEU A 207 -14.05 -11.18 -1.63
CA LEU A 207 -13.04 -10.33 -1.00
C LEU A 207 -13.63 -9.04 -0.45
N THR A 208 -14.56 -8.41 -1.17
CA THR A 208 -15.24 -7.19 -0.71
C THR A 208 -16.00 -7.43 0.59
N ARG A 209 -16.71 -8.55 0.73
CA ARG A 209 -17.40 -8.92 1.97
C ARG A 209 -16.42 -9.20 3.11
N ARG A 210 -15.33 -9.96 2.85
CA ARG A 210 -14.28 -10.23 3.85
C ARG A 210 -13.63 -8.95 4.36
N ILE A 211 -13.27 -8.02 3.46
CA ILE A 211 -12.74 -6.71 3.83
C ILE A 211 -13.76 -5.92 4.66
N GLY A 212 -15.05 -5.94 4.26
CA GLY A 212 -16.12 -5.28 5.01
C GLY A 212 -16.24 -5.76 6.43
N ALA A 213 -16.20 -7.07 6.65
CA ALA A 213 -16.24 -7.69 7.98
C ALA A 213 -15.03 -7.30 8.86
N LEU A 214 -13.84 -7.17 8.25
CA LEU A 214 -12.64 -6.74 8.98
C LEU A 214 -12.68 -5.28 9.43
N VAL A 215 -13.46 -4.42 8.80
CA VAL A 215 -13.57 -3.00 9.17
C VAL A 215 -14.90 -2.67 9.84
N ASP A 216 -15.73 -3.67 10.08
CA ASP A 216 -17.03 -3.46 10.72
C ASP A 216 -16.88 -2.81 12.09
N GLY A 217 -17.80 -1.92 12.43
CA GLY A 217 -17.76 -1.12 13.66
C GLY A 217 -16.69 -0.01 13.69
N HIS A 218 -15.81 0.12 12.68
CA HIS A 218 -14.80 1.17 12.70
C HIS A 218 -15.41 2.57 12.55
N PRO A 219 -15.04 3.58 13.39
CA PRO A 219 -15.64 4.91 13.39
C PRO A 219 -15.63 5.62 12.02
N LEU A 220 -14.64 5.34 11.16
CA LEU A 220 -14.58 5.89 9.81
C LEU A 220 -15.77 5.50 8.92
N LEU A 221 -16.48 4.42 9.20
CA LEU A 221 -17.68 4.04 8.45
C LEU A 221 -18.83 5.05 8.65
N GLY A 222 -18.83 5.80 9.75
CA GLY A 222 -19.76 6.91 9.98
C GLY A 222 -19.42 8.18 9.19
N LEU A 223 -18.27 8.26 8.53
CA LEU A 223 -17.93 9.42 7.71
C LEU A 223 -18.64 9.35 6.36
N PRO A 224 -19.46 10.33 5.99
CA PRO A 224 -20.14 10.34 4.69
C PRO A 224 -19.16 10.12 3.53
N GLY A 225 -19.47 9.19 2.64
CA GLY A 225 -18.62 8.85 1.49
C GLY A 225 -17.46 7.89 1.76
N ALA A 226 -17.29 7.45 2.99
CA ALA A 226 -16.28 6.46 3.38
C ALA A 226 -16.89 5.05 3.43
N GLY A 227 -16.95 4.36 2.30
CA GLY A 227 -17.38 2.95 2.26
C GLY A 227 -16.31 1.99 2.77
N PRO A 228 -16.66 0.70 3.05
CA PRO A 228 -15.77 -0.28 3.66
C PRO A 228 -14.41 -0.42 2.98
N ILE A 229 -14.35 -0.46 1.66
CA ILE A 229 -13.09 -0.55 0.89
C ILE A 229 -12.20 0.69 1.10
N THR A 230 -12.81 1.87 1.17
CA THR A 230 -12.08 3.12 1.40
C THR A 230 -11.55 3.20 2.83
N VAL A 231 -12.37 2.78 3.80
CA VAL A 231 -11.97 2.66 5.21
C VAL A 231 -10.83 1.67 5.38
N ALA A 232 -10.97 0.47 4.81
CA ALA A 232 -9.91 -0.55 4.83
C ALA A 232 -8.59 -0.02 4.26
N ARG A 233 -8.65 0.73 3.16
CA ARG A 233 -7.46 1.33 2.56
C ARG A 233 -6.83 2.38 3.45
N LEU A 234 -7.62 3.23 4.09
CA LEU A 234 -7.08 4.20 5.06
C LEU A 234 -6.36 3.49 6.20
N ILE A 235 -6.96 2.45 6.78
CA ILE A 235 -6.37 1.66 7.86
C ILE A 235 -5.09 0.97 7.40
N ALA A 236 -5.13 0.25 6.28
CA ALA A 236 -4.00 -0.52 5.77
C ALA A 236 -2.78 0.34 5.41
N GLU A 237 -3.01 1.52 4.83
CA GLU A 237 -1.93 2.42 4.41
C GLU A 237 -1.37 3.27 5.56
N VAL A 238 -2.21 3.56 6.55
CA VAL A 238 -1.79 4.31 7.74
C VAL A 238 -1.01 3.40 8.71
N GLY A 239 -1.44 2.15 8.88
CA GLY A 239 -0.91 1.29 9.91
C GLY A 239 -1.17 1.88 11.31
N ASP A 240 -0.15 1.99 12.14
CA ASP A 240 -0.29 2.65 13.45
C ASP A 240 -0.40 4.18 13.28
N VAL A 241 -1.61 4.70 13.54
CA VAL A 241 -1.88 6.14 13.45
C VAL A 241 -1.12 6.95 14.49
N ARG A 242 -0.71 6.35 15.62
CA ARG A 242 0.01 7.01 16.71
C ARG A 242 1.40 7.47 16.31
N ARG A 243 1.95 6.94 15.22
CA ARG A 243 3.22 7.42 14.63
C ARG A 243 3.15 8.86 14.12
N PHE A 244 1.95 9.41 13.92
CA PHE A 244 1.76 10.80 13.49
C PHE A 244 1.45 11.68 14.70
N ARG A 245 2.31 12.64 14.99
CA ARG A 245 2.09 13.62 16.06
C ARG A 245 0.89 14.53 15.80
N THR A 246 0.59 14.80 14.53
CA THR A 246 -0.47 15.76 14.14
C THR A 246 -1.18 15.32 12.87
N ALA A 247 -2.39 15.85 12.68
CA ALA A 247 -3.13 15.69 11.42
C ALA A 247 -2.38 16.28 10.21
N ASP A 248 -1.48 17.25 10.42
CA ASP A 248 -0.68 17.84 9.35
C ASP A 248 0.44 16.92 8.89
N ALA A 249 1.06 16.15 9.80
CA ALA A 249 2.00 15.09 9.45
C ALA A 249 1.30 14.00 8.63
N PHE A 250 0.09 13.60 9.02
CA PHE A 250 -0.75 12.68 8.23
C PHE A 250 -1.10 13.27 6.85
N ALA A 251 -1.43 14.58 6.76
CA ALA A 251 -1.71 15.25 5.49
C ALA A 251 -0.50 15.23 4.54
N ALA A 252 0.70 15.37 5.07
CA ALA A 252 1.94 15.32 4.29
C ALA A 252 2.14 13.92 3.68
N LEU A 253 1.97 12.84 4.49
CA LEU A 253 2.00 11.47 4.00
C LEU A 253 0.92 11.21 2.93
N ALA A 254 -0.30 11.68 3.16
CA ALA A 254 -1.41 11.51 2.24
C ALA A 254 -1.30 12.40 0.97
N GLY A 255 -0.30 13.25 0.88
CA GLY A 255 -0.05 14.11 -0.29
C GLY A 255 -1.10 15.18 -0.51
N VAL A 256 -1.79 15.60 0.54
CA VAL A 256 -2.80 16.67 0.49
C VAL A 256 -2.34 17.95 1.17
N ALA A 257 -1.16 17.95 1.79
CA ALA A 257 -0.48 19.16 2.22
C ALA A 257 0.20 19.81 1.00
N PRO A 258 -0.03 21.12 0.75
CA PRO A 258 0.66 21.82 -0.31
C PRO A 258 2.15 21.97 0.05
N ILE A 259 3.03 21.77 -0.93
CA ILE A 259 4.46 22.00 -0.76
C ILE A 259 4.79 23.38 -1.31
N PRO A 260 5.44 24.28 -0.54
CA PRO A 260 5.94 25.54 -1.05
C PRO A 260 6.92 25.30 -2.21
N ALA A 261 6.74 26.01 -3.29
CA ALA A 261 7.61 25.99 -4.45
C ALA A 261 7.82 27.43 -4.93
N SER A 262 8.20 28.28 -3.97
CA SER A 262 8.38 29.71 -4.18
C SER A 262 9.81 30.00 -4.65
N SER A 263 9.95 30.91 -5.60
CA SER A 263 11.23 31.48 -6.01
C SER A 263 11.09 33.00 -6.08
N GLY A 264 11.92 33.72 -5.32
CA GLY A 264 11.86 35.18 -5.26
C GLY A 264 10.50 35.69 -4.77
N GLN A 265 9.89 36.59 -5.53
CA GLN A 265 8.61 37.22 -5.19
C GLN A 265 7.36 36.37 -5.51
N ILE A 266 7.51 35.21 -6.17
CA ILE A 266 6.39 34.39 -6.57
C ILE A 266 6.16 33.26 -5.56
N GLN A 267 5.08 33.33 -4.80
CA GLN A 267 4.62 32.25 -3.94
C GLN A 267 3.78 31.23 -4.73
N ARG A 268 4.31 30.05 -4.95
CA ARG A 268 3.61 28.94 -5.59
C ARG A 268 3.56 27.73 -4.66
N MET A 269 2.48 26.97 -4.75
CA MET A 269 2.32 25.69 -4.07
C MET A 269 2.26 24.56 -5.10
N ARG A 270 3.03 23.51 -4.88
CA ARG A 270 3.00 22.31 -5.73
C ARG A 270 2.45 21.10 -5.00
N LEU A 271 2.04 20.09 -5.79
CA LEU A 271 1.60 18.81 -5.27
C LEU A 271 2.80 18.00 -4.74
N ASN A 272 2.61 17.31 -3.62
CA ASN A 272 3.55 16.31 -3.13
C ASN A 272 3.46 15.04 -3.99
N ARG A 273 4.44 14.84 -4.90
CA ARG A 273 4.50 13.65 -5.77
C ARG A 273 5.08 12.42 -5.07
N GLY A 274 5.84 12.60 -3.98
CA GLY A 274 6.44 11.53 -3.19
C GLY A 274 5.54 10.94 -2.11
N ALA A 275 4.30 11.41 -2.01
CA ALA A 275 3.36 10.97 -0.99
C ALA A 275 2.68 9.62 -1.32
N ASN A 276 2.03 9.03 -0.31
CA ASN A 276 1.27 7.79 -0.49
C ASN A 276 0.05 8.01 -1.40
N ARG A 277 0.13 7.45 -2.61
CA ARG A 277 -0.90 7.59 -3.65
C ARG A 277 -2.21 6.92 -3.27
N GLN A 278 -2.17 5.83 -2.50
CA GLN A 278 -3.36 5.09 -2.09
C GLN A 278 -4.15 5.89 -1.04
N LEU A 279 -3.48 6.51 -0.07
CA LEU A 279 -4.13 7.44 0.86
C LEU A 279 -4.74 8.64 0.13
N ASN A 280 -4.00 9.21 -0.83
CA ASN A 280 -4.50 10.33 -1.63
C ASN A 280 -5.76 9.93 -2.41
N ARG A 281 -5.78 8.73 -2.99
CA ARG A 281 -6.92 8.16 -3.72
C ARG A 281 -8.10 7.92 -2.78
N ALA A 282 -7.88 7.38 -1.57
CA ALA A 282 -8.94 7.18 -0.58
C ALA A 282 -9.62 8.51 -0.20
N LEU A 283 -8.83 9.53 0.12
CA LEU A 283 -9.36 10.88 0.41
C LEU A 283 -10.08 11.49 -0.80
N TYR A 284 -9.61 11.23 -2.01
CA TYR A 284 -10.26 11.69 -3.24
C TYR A 284 -11.63 11.05 -3.43
N VAL A 285 -11.75 9.73 -3.19
CA VAL A 285 -13.03 9.02 -3.28
C VAL A 285 -14.04 9.60 -2.29
N ILE A 286 -13.63 9.85 -1.04
CA ILE A 286 -14.48 10.47 -0.02
C ILE A 286 -14.90 11.88 -0.46
N ALA A 287 -13.95 12.70 -0.90
CA ALA A 287 -14.23 14.08 -1.32
C ALA A 287 -15.20 14.15 -2.50
N VAL A 288 -15.01 13.31 -3.52
CA VAL A 288 -15.90 13.24 -4.68
C VAL A 288 -17.29 12.75 -4.28
N SER A 289 -17.38 11.73 -3.42
CA SER A 289 -18.65 11.25 -2.91
C SER A 289 -19.38 12.34 -2.13
N GLN A 290 -18.71 13.00 -1.19
CA GLN A 290 -19.29 14.08 -0.41
C GLN A 290 -19.70 15.29 -1.26
N SER A 291 -18.93 15.64 -2.27
CA SER A 291 -19.30 16.75 -3.17
C SER A 291 -20.60 16.53 -3.93
N ARG A 292 -21.05 15.27 -4.04
CA ARG A 292 -22.30 14.90 -4.71
C ARG A 292 -23.48 14.77 -3.75
N PHE A 293 -23.25 14.17 -2.57
CA PHE A 293 -24.33 13.70 -1.70
C PHE A 293 -24.38 14.36 -0.31
N HIS A 294 -23.28 14.99 0.15
CA HIS A 294 -23.20 15.60 1.47
C HIS A 294 -23.39 17.12 1.37
N PRO A 295 -24.51 17.68 1.89
CA PRO A 295 -24.86 19.07 1.65
C PRO A 295 -23.78 20.10 2.03
N PRO A 296 -23.09 20.00 3.20
CA PRO A 296 -22.02 20.95 3.54
C PRO A 296 -20.83 20.90 2.58
N ALA A 297 -20.44 19.70 2.14
CA ALA A 297 -19.32 19.55 1.19
C ALA A 297 -19.70 20.03 -0.22
N LYS A 298 -20.94 19.79 -0.64
CA LYS A 298 -21.48 20.31 -1.90
C LYS A 298 -21.47 21.84 -1.90
N ALA A 299 -22.01 22.47 -0.87
CA ALA A 299 -22.02 23.92 -0.70
C ALA A 299 -20.61 24.51 -0.71
N TYR A 300 -19.65 23.84 -0.02
CA TYR A 300 -18.26 24.25 -0.03
C TYR A 300 -17.67 24.24 -1.43
N VAL A 301 -17.84 23.14 -2.18
CA VAL A 301 -17.29 22.99 -3.55
C VAL A 301 -17.91 24.03 -4.50
N THR A 302 -19.23 24.22 -4.42
CA THR A 302 -19.96 25.23 -5.21
C THR A 302 -19.41 26.63 -4.93
N ARG A 303 -19.29 27.02 -3.66
CA ARG A 303 -18.70 28.32 -3.29
C ARG A 303 -17.28 28.51 -3.85
N ARG A 304 -16.42 27.47 -3.76
CA ARG A 304 -15.05 27.52 -4.27
C ARG A 304 -14.99 27.75 -5.78
N ILE A 305 -15.98 27.23 -6.50
CA ILE A 305 -16.07 27.41 -7.96
C ILE A 305 -16.66 28.77 -8.30
N GLU A 306 -17.80 29.12 -7.74
CA GLU A 306 -18.59 30.29 -8.13
C GLU A 306 -18.06 31.60 -7.55
N VAL A 307 -17.56 31.57 -6.29
CA VAL A 307 -17.08 32.78 -5.61
C VAL A 307 -15.57 32.92 -5.73
N ASP A 308 -14.82 31.83 -5.50
CA ASP A 308 -13.36 31.90 -5.47
C ASP A 308 -12.72 31.65 -6.85
N GLY A 309 -13.52 31.43 -7.91
CA GLY A 309 -13.07 31.23 -9.28
C GLY A 309 -12.19 29.98 -9.48
N LYS A 310 -12.31 28.96 -8.61
CA LYS A 310 -11.49 27.76 -8.68
C LYS A 310 -12.09 26.74 -9.64
N THR A 311 -11.23 25.98 -10.30
CA THR A 311 -11.68 24.81 -11.06
C THR A 311 -12.22 23.74 -10.11
N TRP A 312 -13.10 22.86 -10.59
CA TRP A 312 -13.62 21.74 -9.82
C TRP A 312 -12.49 20.87 -9.20
N ARG A 313 -11.42 20.65 -9.96
CA ARG A 313 -10.25 19.89 -9.48
C ARG A 313 -9.54 20.56 -8.31
N GLU A 314 -9.47 21.88 -8.29
CA GLU A 314 -8.88 22.65 -7.18
C GLU A 314 -9.80 22.65 -5.97
N ALA A 315 -11.11 22.81 -6.16
CA ALA A 315 -12.10 22.72 -5.09
C ALA A 315 -12.07 21.34 -4.40
N ILE A 316 -11.99 20.23 -5.17
CA ILE A 316 -11.85 18.89 -4.61
C ILE A 316 -10.49 18.72 -3.88
N ARG A 317 -9.41 19.30 -4.36
CA ARG A 317 -8.12 19.28 -3.63
C ARG A 317 -8.22 19.98 -2.29
N ALA A 318 -8.88 21.14 -2.25
CA ALA A 318 -9.15 21.87 -1.02
C ALA A 318 -10.04 21.08 -0.05
N LEU A 319 -11.10 20.46 -0.57
CA LEU A 319 -11.98 19.59 0.23
C LEU A 319 -11.22 18.39 0.82
N LYS A 320 -10.33 17.72 0.05
CA LYS A 320 -9.47 16.65 0.58
C LYS A 320 -8.63 17.13 1.77
N ARG A 321 -8.09 18.34 1.70
CA ARG A 321 -7.30 18.90 2.80
C ARG A 321 -8.15 19.12 4.06
N LEU A 322 -9.40 19.54 3.91
CA LEU A 322 -10.34 19.67 5.03
C LEU A 322 -10.70 18.30 5.65
N LEU A 323 -10.83 17.27 4.83
CA LEU A 323 -11.16 15.91 5.27
C LEU A 323 -10.05 15.25 6.11
N VAL A 324 -8.83 15.73 6.04
CA VAL A 324 -7.69 15.19 6.81
C VAL A 324 -7.99 15.15 8.31
N ARG A 325 -8.48 16.25 8.88
CA ARG A 325 -8.72 16.36 10.34
C ARG A 325 -9.78 15.37 10.83
N PRO A 326 -11.00 15.31 10.26
CA PRO A 326 -11.99 14.32 10.68
C PRO A 326 -11.51 12.88 10.43
N VAL A 327 -10.84 12.59 9.30
CA VAL A 327 -10.29 11.27 9.03
C VAL A 327 -9.24 10.88 10.07
N PHE A 328 -8.29 11.76 10.37
CA PHE A 328 -7.25 11.50 11.37
C PHE A 328 -7.84 11.26 12.76
N ARG A 329 -8.80 12.09 13.20
CA ARG A 329 -9.50 11.91 14.49
C ARG A 329 -10.20 10.57 14.58
N LEU A 330 -10.91 10.16 13.51
CA LEU A 330 -11.63 8.88 13.47
C LEU A 330 -10.69 7.68 13.38
N LEU A 331 -9.51 7.82 12.75
CA LEU A 331 -8.45 6.80 12.78
C LEU A 331 -7.90 6.63 14.21
N VAL A 332 -7.62 7.72 14.91
CA VAL A 332 -7.16 7.68 16.31
C VAL A 332 -8.22 7.03 17.20
N GLN A 333 -9.49 7.41 17.05
CA GLN A 333 -10.59 6.80 17.80
C GLN A 333 -10.71 5.30 17.53
N GLY A 334 -10.57 4.85 16.28
CA GLY A 334 -10.61 3.43 15.91
C GLY A 334 -9.39 2.61 16.35
N SER A 335 -8.26 3.26 16.68
CA SER A 335 -7.06 2.58 17.19
C SER A 335 -7.03 2.38 18.70
N ILE A 336 -7.96 2.98 19.44
CA ILE A 336 -8.07 2.90 20.91
C ILE A 336 -8.74 1.58 21.36
N VAL A 337 -9.28 0.78 20.46
CA VAL A 337 -9.74 -0.57 20.82
C VAL A 337 -8.51 -1.42 21.12
N PRO A 338 -8.28 -1.86 22.39
CA PRO A 338 -7.18 -2.73 22.72
C PRO A 338 -7.31 -4.01 21.88
N ALA A 339 -6.25 -4.43 21.23
CA ALA A 339 -6.09 -5.85 20.99
C ALA A 339 -5.96 -6.46 22.39
N GLU A 340 -7.06 -6.94 22.95
CA GLU A 340 -7.00 -7.88 24.06
C GLU A 340 -6.09 -9.00 23.60
N ALA A 341 -5.04 -9.19 24.38
CA ALA A 341 -4.10 -10.26 24.26
C ALA A 341 -4.85 -11.61 24.12
N ALA A 342 -4.63 -12.30 23.02
CA ALA A 342 -4.85 -13.72 22.93
C ALA A 342 -3.49 -14.39 22.80
#